data_a11280a9cb4e221971ccd13da5c2df96
#
_entry.id   a11280a9cb4e221971ccd13da5c2df96
#
_cell.length_a   1.000
_cell.length_b   1.000
_cell.length_c   1.000
_cell.angle_alpha   90.00
_cell.angle_beta   90.00
_cell.angle_gamma   90.00
#
_symmetry.space_group_name_H-M   'P 1'
#
loop_
_entity.id
_entity.type
_entity.pdbx_description
1 polymer ?
#
loop_
_entity_poly.entity_id
_entity_poly.type
_entity_poly.pdbx_seq_one_letter_code
_entity_poly.pdbx_strand_id
1 'polypeptide(L)'
;MGSIAASDRDGSEKPINVLITGFAPFKRDYPVNPSWEIARSLPDWLPPLRAKTATTTSTSSPPPVEIPPVRLLTHPAPIRVNYKTVRALVPRLWDGDGDAPSSGGEKEEDKRPQIDLALHIGMAGPRLFYSIERRGHREGYKMQDVDGEYLSDRPEEEEEEDDDLPEEEDGERGGEEEGERRKKRWIWAGLPKELLSDLDVEDVLRRWRGHSPKHMDLRISEDAGRYLCDFIYFSSLAHLYKAGRRRSVLFLHVPSDASEHSVAVGRELVLQLVRAMVESEVERRRRDEVGE
;
A
#
# COMPACT_ATOMS: atom_id res chain seq x y z
N MET A 1 5.53 14.80 57.26
CA MET A 1 4.39 14.69 56.31
C MET A 1 4.98 14.70 54.90
N GLY A 2 5.24 13.53 54.35
CA GLY A 2 5.82 13.39 53.03
C GLY A 2 4.71 13.35 51.98
N SER A 3 4.74 14.31 51.08
CA SER A 3 3.84 14.36 49.92
C SER A 3 4.32 13.34 48.88
N ILE A 4 3.56 12.29 48.63
CA ILE A 4 3.81 11.32 47.57
C ILE A 4 3.32 11.99 46.28
N ALA A 5 4.26 12.38 45.41
CA ALA A 5 3.94 12.82 44.08
C ALA A 5 3.29 11.64 43.31
N ALA A 6 2.05 11.81 42.93
CA ALA A 6 1.38 10.91 42.00
C ALA A 6 2.11 10.99 40.63
N SER A 7 2.76 9.93 40.25
CA SER A 7 3.27 9.80 38.89
C SER A 7 2.08 9.62 37.94
N ASP A 8 1.81 10.63 37.13
CA ASP A 8 0.92 10.52 35.97
C ASP A 8 1.46 9.46 35.01
N ARG A 9 0.97 8.24 35.16
CA ARG A 9 1.05 7.25 34.08
C ARG A 9 -0.19 7.50 33.20
N ASP A 10 -0.07 8.49 32.32
CA ASP A 10 -0.94 8.52 31.14
C ASP A 10 -0.52 7.37 30.22
N GLY A 11 -1.18 6.22 30.40
CA GLY A 11 -0.94 4.98 29.66
C GLY A 11 -1.65 4.96 28.33
N SER A 12 -1.72 6.06 27.59
CA SER A 12 -2.26 6.05 26.23
C SER A 12 -1.27 5.32 25.33
N GLU A 13 -1.62 4.09 24.92
CA GLU A 13 -0.83 3.34 23.93
C GLU A 13 -0.63 4.20 22.69
N LYS A 14 0.63 4.27 22.20
CA LYS A 14 0.96 5.00 20.98
C LYS A 14 0.11 4.47 19.81
N PRO A 15 -0.58 5.36 19.07
CA PRO A 15 -1.42 4.92 17.96
C PRO A 15 -0.58 4.27 16.85
N ILE A 16 -1.19 3.30 16.16
CA ILE A 16 -0.66 2.72 14.92
C ILE A 16 -1.12 3.59 13.75
N ASN A 17 -0.19 4.08 12.97
CA ASN A 17 -0.43 4.94 11.83
C ASN A 17 -0.47 4.11 10.54
N VAL A 18 -1.60 4.13 9.83
CA VAL A 18 -1.81 3.40 8.58
C VAL A 18 -1.97 4.39 7.44
N LEU A 19 -0.99 4.41 6.52
CA LEU A 19 -1.09 5.20 5.30
C LEU A 19 -2.09 4.56 4.33
N ILE A 20 -3.00 5.36 3.79
CA ILE A 20 -3.96 4.94 2.77
C ILE A 20 -3.77 5.79 1.50
N THR A 21 -3.70 5.13 0.33
CA THR A 21 -3.64 5.84 -0.96
C THR A 21 -4.68 5.29 -1.93
N GLY A 22 -5.10 6.12 -2.89
CA GLY A 22 -5.96 5.73 -4.00
C GLY A 22 -5.53 6.46 -5.28
N PHE A 23 -5.90 5.94 -6.45
CA PHE A 23 -5.49 6.47 -7.73
C PHE A 23 -6.52 7.43 -8.34
N ALA A 24 -6.02 8.38 -9.13
CA ALA A 24 -6.82 9.21 -10.01
C ALA A 24 -7.46 8.37 -11.15
N PRO A 25 -8.50 8.88 -11.83
CA PRO A 25 -8.99 8.30 -13.08
C PRO A 25 -7.87 8.18 -14.12
N PHE A 26 -7.88 7.09 -14.92
CA PHE A 26 -6.82 6.83 -15.90
C PHE A 26 -7.35 6.29 -17.25
N LYS A 27 -8.63 5.95 -17.34
CA LYS A 27 -9.26 5.49 -18.56
C LYS A 27 -10.50 6.32 -18.84
N ARG A 28 -10.75 6.62 -20.11
CA ARG A 28 -11.92 7.39 -20.54
C ARG A 28 -13.25 6.73 -20.13
N ASP A 29 -13.30 5.39 -20.17
CA ASP A 29 -14.49 4.60 -19.82
C ASP A 29 -14.72 4.53 -18.29
N TYR A 30 -13.73 4.93 -17.49
CA TYR A 30 -13.81 4.99 -16.02
C TYR A 30 -13.46 6.41 -15.54
N PRO A 31 -14.39 7.39 -15.71
CA PRO A 31 -14.14 8.79 -15.35
C PRO A 31 -14.01 9.02 -13.84
N VAL A 32 -14.41 8.05 -13.04
CA VAL A 32 -14.24 8.02 -11.58
C VAL A 32 -13.46 6.76 -11.22
N ASN A 33 -12.45 6.91 -10.38
CA ASN A 33 -11.70 5.75 -9.86
C ASN A 33 -12.21 5.40 -8.45
N PRO A 34 -12.87 4.24 -8.27
CA PRO A 34 -13.43 3.84 -6.98
C PRO A 34 -12.37 3.75 -5.89
N SER A 35 -11.12 3.47 -6.20
CA SER A 35 -10.05 3.39 -5.20
C SER A 35 -9.83 4.71 -4.47
N TRP A 36 -9.90 5.85 -5.18
CA TRP A 36 -9.84 7.16 -4.58
C TRP A 36 -11.12 7.53 -3.82
N GLU A 37 -12.27 7.23 -4.41
CA GLU A 37 -13.55 7.51 -3.75
C GLU A 37 -13.67 6.78 -2.40
N ILE A 38 -13.21 5.53 -2.34
CA ILE A 38 -13.12 4.76 -1.10
C ILE A 38 -12.11 5.41 -0.15
N ALA A 39 -10.88 5.67 -0.60
CA ALA A 39 -9.82 6.20 0.25
C ALA A 39 -10.21 7.55 0.89
N ARG A 40 -10.71 8.50 0.10
CA ARG A 40 -11.09 9.84 0.59
C ARG A 40 -12.33 9.84 1.51
N SER A 41 -13.10 8.75 1.52
CA SER A 41 -14.30 8.61 2.37
C SER A 41 -13.98 8.01 3.74
N LEU A 42 -12.75 7.58 4.00
CA LEU A 42 -12.36 6.98 5.27
C LEU A 42 -12.31 8.04 6.39
N PRO A 43 -12.60 7.66 7.64
CA PRO A 43 -12.42 8.53 8.79
C PRO A 43 -10.93 8.61 9.17
N ASP A 44 -10.55 9.60 9.97
CA ASP A 44 -9.16 9.76 10.48
C ASP A 44 -8.75 8.66 11.46
N TRP A 45 -9.72 8.01 12.10
CA TRP A 45 -9.52 6.96 13.09
C TRP A 45 -10.34 5.73 12.75
N LEU A 46 -9.76 4.55 12.95
CA LEU A 46 -10.46 3.30 12.77
C LEU A 46 -11.60 3.18 13.80
N PRO A 47 -12.88 3.07 13.37
CA PRO A 47 -13.98 2.93 14.30
C PRO A 47 -13.87 1.65 15.14
N PRO A 48 -14.39 1.63 16.38
CA PRO A 48 -14.49 0.38 17.15
C PRO A 48 -15.34 -0.65 16.40
N LEU A 49 -15.10 -1.94 16.69
CA LEU A 49 -15.98 -2.99 16.17
C LEU A 49 -17.42 -2.73 16.64
N ARG A 50 -18.34 -2.71 15.68
CA ARG A 50 -19.77 -2.74 16.05
C ARG A 50 -20.02 -4.07 16.76
N ALA A 51 -20.53 -4.01 18.00
CA ALA A 51 -20.96 -5.19 18.72
C ALA A 51 -21.94 -5.95 17.82
N LYS A 52 -21.59 -7.17 17.42
CA LYS A 52 -22.57 -8.07 16.78
C LYS A 52 -23.64 -8.28 17.83
N THR A 53 -24.89 -7.92 17.53
CA THR A 53 -26.05 -8.23 18.39
C THR A 53 -25.96 -9.72 18.75
N ALA A 54 -25.74 -9.99 20.02
CA ALA A 54 -25.49 -11.34 20.51
C ALA A 54 -26.73 -12.19 20.30
N THR A 55 -26.80 -12.88 19.17
CA THR A 55 -27.74 -13.97 18.95
C THR A 55 -26.90 -15.21 18.72
N THR A 56 -26.93 -16.09 19.71
CA THR A 56 -26.30 -17.41 19.78
C THR A 56 -24.86 -17.47 20.31
N THR A 57 -24.78 -18.00 21.51
CA THR A 57 -23.64 -18.59 22.18
C THR A 57 -22.95 -19.65 21.33
N SER A 58 -21.83 -19.30 20.70
CA SER A 58 -20.86 -20.27 20.21
C SER A 58 -19.58 -20.04 20.97
N THR A 59 -19.25 -20.97 21.85
CA THR A 59 -18.17 -20.96 22.84
C THR A 59 -16.79 -21.27 22.26
N SER A 60 -16.52 -21.03 20.95
CA SER A 60 -15.26 -21.44 20.32
C SER A 60 -14.52 -20.37 19.50
N SER A 61 -14.90 -19.10 19.63
CA SER A 61 -14.10 -18.03 19.01
C SER A 61 -13.07 -17.51 20.01
N PRO A 62 -11.80 -17.35 19.61
CA PRO A 62 -10.81 -16.71 20.48
C PRO A 62 -11.29 -15.28 20.84
N PRO A 63 -10.90 -14.76 22.00
CA PRO A 63 -11.24 -13.38 22.39
C PRO A 63 -10.75 -12.40 21.32
N PRO A 64 -11.45 -11.27 21.11
CA PRO A 64 -10.98 -10.24 20.19
C PRO A 64 -9.58 -9.77 20.59
N VAL A 65 -8.70 -9.62 19.60
CA VAL A 65 -7.38 -9.03 19.85
C VAL A 65 -7.59 -7.57 20.22
N GLU A 66 -7.13 -7.18 21.39
CA GLU A 66 -7.08 -5.78 21.78
C GLU A 66 -5.99 -5.07 20.97
N ILE A 67 -6.37 -4.06 20.23
CA ILE A 67 -5.49 -3.27 19.36
C ILE A 67 -5.39 -1.84 19.88
N PRO A 68 -4.22 -1.18 19.76
CA PRO A 68 -4.07 0.24 20.05
C PRO A 68 -5.00 1.09 19.18
N PRO A 69 -5.20 2.38 19.51
CA PRO A 69 -5.84 3.32 18.60
C PRO A 69 -5.15 3.30 17.23
N VAL A 70 -5.93 3.28 16.15
CA VAL A 70 -5.40 3.22 14.78
C VAL A 70 -5.77 4.50 14.05
N ARG A 71 -4.77 5.26 13.62
CA ARG A 71 -4.93 6.47 12.84
C ARG A 71 -4.82 6.15 11.35
N LEU A 72 -5.79 6.61 10.56
CA LEU A 72 -5.82 6.47 9.11
C LEU A 72 -5.26 7.75 8.47
N LEU A 73 -4.11 7.63 7.83
CA LEU A 73 -3.43 8.73 7.16
C LEU A 73 -3.72 8.65 5.66
N THR A 74 -4.88 9.14 5.26
CA THR A 74 -5.24 9.17 3.83
C THR A 74 -4.40 10.21 3.10
N HIS A 75 -3.75 9.81 2.00
CA HIS A 75 -3.03 10.74 1.13
C HIS A 75 -3.99 11.86 0.66
N PRO A 76 -3.59 13.14 0.69
CA PRO A 76 -4.52 14.25 0.53
C PRO A 76 -5.12 14.40 -0.89
N ALA A 77 -4.55 13.75 -1.89
CA ALA A 77 -5.00 13.80 -3.27
C ALA A 77 -4.91 12.44 -3.95
N PRO A 78 -5.70 12.17 -5.01
CA PRO A 78 -5.57 10.95 -5.79
C PRO A 78 -4.20 10.90 -6.47
N ILE A 79 -3.58 9.72 -6.47
CA ILE A 79 -2.29 9.54 -7.11
C ILE A 79 -2.49 9.48 -8.63
N ARG A 80 -1.79 10.35 -9.35
CA ARG A 80 -1.78 10.32 -10.81
C ARG A 80 -1.22 8.99 -11.31
N VAL A 81 -1.87 8.39 -12.29
CA VAL A 81 -1.47 7.10 -12.88
C VAL A 81 -0.30 7.31 -13.86
N ASN A 82 0.84 7.74 -13.33
CA ASN A 82 2.03 8.14 -14.05
C ASN A 82 3.29 7.63 -13.34
N TYR A 83 4.20 7.00 -14.08
CA TYR A 83 5.41 6.38 -13.53
C TYR A 83 6.33 7.37 -12.81
N LYS A 84 6.57 8.53 -13.40
CA LYS A 84 7.43 9.57 -12.83
C LYS A 84 6.85 10.12 -11.53
N THR A 85 5.53 10.33 -11.50
CA THR A 85 4.82 10.78 -10.29
C THR A 85 4.94 9.77 -9.15
N VAL A 86 4.66 8.49 -9.41
CA VAL A 86 4.74 7.43 -8.39
C VAL A 86 6.18 7.28 -7.89
N ARG A 87 7.16 7.32 -8.79
CA ARG A 87 8.57 7.19 -8.45
C ARG A 87 9.07 8.32 -7.54
N ALA A 88 8.62 9.54 -7.78
CA ALA A 88 8.96 10.69 -6.94
C ALA A 88 8.19 10.69 -5.60
N LEU A 89 6.97 10.14 -5.60
CA LEU A 89 6.08 10.14 -4.44
C LEU A 89 6.50 9.12 -3.38
N VAL A 90 6.82 7.88 -3.77
CA VAL A 90 7.01 6.77 -2.81
C VAL A 90 8.07 7.05 -1.75
N PRO A 91 9.28 7.56 -2.05
CA PRO A 91 10.24 7.92 -1.00
C PRO A 91 9.65 8.94 0.00
N ARG A 92 8.93 9.95 -0.50
CA ARG A 92 8.32 10.98 0.33
C ARG A 92 7.17 10.47 1.21
N LEU A 93 6.48 9.43 0.77
CA LEU A 93 5.47 8.75 1.61
C LEU A 93 6.12 8.13 2.84
N TRP A 94 7.27 7.46 2.68
CA TRP A 94 7.92 6.69 3.73
C TRP A 94 8.88 7.48 4.61
N ASP A 95 9.58 8.46 4.06
CA ASP A 95 10.65 9.20 4.75
C ASP A 95 10.27 10.66 5.05
N GLY A 96 9.12 11.10 4.55
CA GLY A 96 8.71 12.50 4.59
C GLY A 96 9.37 13.32 3.45
N ASP A 97 9.17 14.63 3.48
CA ASP A 97 9.79 15.55 2.50
C ASP A 97 11.25 15.79 2.88
N GLY A 98 12.08 14.71 2.90
CA GLY A 98 13.47 14.74 3.32
C GLY A 98 14.24 15.97 2.85
N ASP A 99 15.08 16.55 3.72
CA ASP A 99 16.06 17.59 3.47
C ASP A 99 15.58 18.91 2.79
N ALA A 100 14.51 19.54 3.29
CA ALA A 100 14.57 20.97 3.39
C ALA A 100 15.51 21.30 4.58
N PRO A 101 16.60 22.07 4.40
CA PRO A 101 17.43 22.46 5.52
C PRO A 101 16.53 23.19 6.54
N SER A 102 16.39 22.61 7.73
CA SER A 102 15.59 23.17 8.81
C SER A 102 16.18 24.51 9.20
N SER A 103 15.67 25.57 8.60
CA SER A 103 15.92 26.92 9.08
C SER A 103 15.16 27.08 10.40
N GLY A 104 15.84 26.71 11.49
CA GLY A 104 15.56 27.19 12.84
C GLY A 104 14.19 26.83 13.42
N GLY A 105 14.10 25.84 14.28
CA GLY A 105 13.13 25.82 15.38
C GLY A 105 11.77 25.22 15.09
N GLU A 106 11.67 24.16 14.30
CA GLU A 106 10.43 23.37 14.22
C GLU A 106 10.17 22.66 15.54
N LYS A 107 9.01 22.96 16.13
CA LYS A 107 8.52 22.28 17.33
C LYS A 107 8.28 20.80 16.99
N GLU A 108 8.53 19.91 17.94
CA GLU A 108 8.37 18.45 17.81
C GLU A 108 6.95 18.04 17.35
N GLU A 109 5.97 18.94 17.45
CA GLU A 109 4.58 18.78 17.01
C GLU A 109 4.37 18.80 15.49
N ASP A 110 5.33 19.32 14.69
CA ASP A 110 5.22 19.43 13.23
C ASP A 110 5.82 18.23 12.47
N LYS A 111 6.40 17.24 13.17
CA LYS A 111 6.90 16.02 12.52
C LYS A 111 5.73 15.17 12.03
N ARG A 112 5.72 14.86 10.73
CA ARG A 112 4.77 13.88 10.18
C ARG A 112 4.79 12.60 11.01
N PRO A 113 3.62 12.02 11.34
CA PRO A 113 3.57 10.77 12.07
C PRO A 113 4.28 9.66 11.29
N GLN A 114 5.12 8.90 11.96
CA GLN A 114 5.78 7.73 11.38
C GLN A 114 4.72 6.74 10.89
N ILE A 115 4.87 6.24 9.66
CA ILE A 115 4.00 5.23 9.08
C ILE A 115 4.43 3.85 9.58
N ASP A 116 3.49 3.13 10.21
CA ASP A 116 3.68 1.75 10.68
C ASP A 116 3.26 0.74 9.63
N LEU A 117 2.13 0.98 8.95
CA LEU A 117 1.54 0.13 7.92
C LEU A 117 1.11 0.99 6.72
N ALA A 118 1.06 0.41 5.53
CA ALA A 118 0.45 1.08 4.38
C ALA A 118 -0.49 0.16 3.60
N LEU A 119 -1.55 0.75 3.07
CA LEU A 119 -2.50 0.11 2.17
C LEU A 119 -2.65 0.99 0.92
N HIS A 120 -2.13 0.52 -0.21
CA HIS A 120 -2.41 1.10 -1.50
C HIS A 120 -3.68 0.49 -2.07
N ILE A 121 -4.58 1.31 -2.61
CA ILE A 121 -5.85 0.85 -3.19
C ILE A 121 -5.84 1.19 -4.68
N GLY A 122 -6.16 0.20 -5.53
CA GLY A 122 -6.29 0.37 -6.97
C GLY A 122 -7.52 -0.33 -7.52
N MET A 123 -7.92 0.05 -8.74
CA MET A 123 -9.05 -0.53 -9.45
C MET A 123 -8.59 -1.63 -10.40
N ALA A 124 -9.23 -2.79 -10.35
CA ALA A 124 -9.07 -3.85 -11.34
C ALA A 124 -10.35 -4.02 -12.17
N GLY A 125 -10.37 -3.41 -13.36
CA GLY A 125 -11.57 -3.26 -14.19
C GLY A 125 -12.44 -4.50 -14.40
N PRO A 126 -11.89 -5.66 -14.76
CA PRO A 126 -12.71 -6.85 -15.01
C PRO A 126 -13.05 -7.67 -13.76
N ARG A 127 -12.47 -7.35 -12.59
CA ARG A 127 -12.70 -8.12 -11.35
C ARG A 127 -14.00 -7.68 -10.67
N LEU A 128 -14.81 -8.67 -10.24
CA LEU A 128 -16.01 -8.44 -9.42
C LEU A 128 -15.79 -8.79 -7.94
N PHE A 129 -14.54 -8.98 -7.55
CA PHE A 129 -14.13 -9.34 -6.19
C PHE A 129 -13.02 -8.40 -5.69
N TYR A 130 -12.81 -8.38 -4.40
CA TYR A 130 -11.72 -7.66 -3.77
C TYR A 130 -10.53 -8.59 -3.56
N SER A 131 -9.32 -8.15 -3.91
CA SER A 131 -8.12 -8.96 -3.72
C SER A 131 -6.96 -8.22 -3.08
N ILE A 132 -6.35 -8.86 -2.09
CA ILE A 132 -5.08 -8.44 -1.51
C ILE A 132 -3.98 -9.03 -2.39
N GLU A 133 -3.08 -8.20 -2.88
CA GLU A 133 -1.95 -8.65 -3.69
C GLU A 133 -0.80 -9.09 -2.76
N ARG A 134 -0.29 -10.31 -2.99
CA ARG A 134 0.77 -10.89 -2.15
C ARG A 134 2.14 -10.27 -2.43
N ARG A 135 2.42 -10.00 -3.71
CA ARG A 135 3.73 -9.55 -4.21
C ARG A 135 3.62 -8.43 -5.22
N GLY A 136 4.70 -7.67 -5.33
CA GLY A 136 4.95 -6.75 -6.42
C GLY A 136 6.11 -7.25 -7.29
N HIS A 137 6.19 -6.80 -8.53
CA HIS A 137 7.14 -7.26 -9.53
C HIS A 137 8.06 -6.11 -9.98
N ARG A 138 9.32 -6.46 -10.21
CA ARG A 138 10.35 -5.50 -10.62
C ARG A 138 10.25 -5.11 -12.10
N GLU A 139 9.76 -6.00 -12.94
CA GLU A 139 9.86 -5.94 -14.40
C GLU A 139 8.48 -6.13 -15.07
N GLY A 140 8.38 -5.88 -16.39
CA GLY A 140 7.18 -6.13 -17.18
C GLY A 140 6.28 -4.91 -17.38
N TYR A 141 6.77 -3.69 -17.13
CA TYR A 141 6.00 -2.43 -17.26
C TYR A 141 6.07 -1.88 -18.70
N LYS A 142 5.36 -2.55 -19.64
CA LYS A 142 5.39 -2.23 -21.08
C LYS A 142 4.33 -1.23 -21.54
N MET A 143 3.36 -0.87 -20.68
CA MET A 143 2.27 0.04 -21.05
C MET A 143 2.63 1.49 -20.79
N GLN A 144 2.17 2.38 -21.68
CA GLN A 144 2.24 3.82 -21.46
C GLN A 144 1.35 4.24 -20.28
N ASP A 145 1.79 5.23 -19.53
CA ASP A 145 1.00 5.86 -18.47
C ASP A 145 -0.06 6.84 -19.04
N VAL A 146 -0.75 7.59 -18.17
CA VAL A 146 -1.80 8.53 -18.60
C VAL A 146 -1.27 9.71 -19.40
N ASP A 147 0.03 9.96 -19.43
CA ASP A 147 0.68 11.02 -20.20
C ASP A 147 1.24 10.50 -21.52
N GLY A 148 1.06 9.20 -21.83
CA GLY A 148 1.60 8.54 -23.01
C GLY A 148 3.09 8.19 -22.87
N GLU A 149 3.63 8.23 -21.65
CA GLU A 149 5.04 7.99 -21.39
C GLU A 149 5.27 6.54 -20.93
N TYR A 150 6.33 5.93 -21.45
CA TYR A 150 6.84 4.65 -20.97
C TYR A 150 7.71 4.83 -19.72
N LEU A 151 7.91 3.75 -18.97
CA LEU A 151 8.88 3.75 -17.89
C LEU A 151 10.30 3.98 -18.44
N SER A 152 10.85 5.17 -18.20
CA SER A 152 12.07 5.66 -18.86
C SER A 152 13.39 4.97 -18.48
N ASP A 153 13.40 4.18 -17.42
CA ASP A 153 14.58 3.48 -16.90
C ASP A 153 14.39 1.96 -16.84
N ARG A 154 13.49 1.41 -17.67
CA ARG A 154 13.33 -0.05 -17.83
C ARG A 154 14.61 -0.66 -18.45
N PRO A 155 14.96 -1.92 -18.12
CA PRO A 155 16.08 -2.62 -18.76
C PRO A 155 15.84 -2.82 -20.27
N GLU A 156 16.90 -2.75 -21.07
CA GLU A 156 16.82 -2.98 -22.53
C GLU A 156 16.38 -4.40 -22.91
N GLU A 157 16.63 -5.40 -22.07
CA GLU A 157 16.19 -6.78 -22.27
C GLU A 157 14.65 -6.92 -22.36
N GLU A 158 13.90 -5.90 -21.89
CA GLU A 158 12.43 -5.84 -22.05
C GLU A 158 12.01 -5.11 -23.34
N GLU A 159 12.94 -4.42 -24.03
CA GLU A 159 12.67 -3.70 -25.29
C GLU A 159 12.74 -4.63 -26.50
N GLU A 160 13.60 -5.67 -26.46
CA GLU A 160 13.84 -6.59 -27.61
C GLU A 160 12.66 -7.56 -27.91
N GLU A 161 11.70 -7.72 -27.00
CA GLU A 161 10.51 -8.54 -27.24
C GLU A 161 9.32 -7.74 -27.86
N ASP A 162 9.43 -6.43 -28.04
CA ASP A 162 8.43 -5.58 -28.72
C ASP A 162 8.81 -5.38 -30.21
N ASP A 163 8.68 -6.43 -31.05
CA ASP A 163 8.93 -6.44 -32.49
C ASP A 163 8.06 -5.49 -33.34
N ASP A 164 7.23 -4.64 -32.75
CA ASP A 164 6.27 -3.77 -33.45
C ASP A 164 6.62 -2.24 -33.37
N LEU A 165 7.81 -1.86 -32.93
CA LEU A 165 8.21 -0.44 -32.99
C LEU A 165 9.03 -0.18 -34.26
N PRO A 166 8.75 0.91 -35.02
CA PRO A 166 9.54 1.22 -36.22
C PRO A 166 11.00 1.46 -35.86
N GLU A 167 11.90 0.76 -36.56
CA GLU A 167 13.34 0.95 -36.51
C GLU A 167 13.68 2.40 -36.89
N GLU A 168 14.10 3.23 -35.95
CA GLU A 168 14.84 4.44 -36.25
C GLU A 168 16.29 4.05 -36.64
N GLU A 169 16.54 4.02 -37.94
CA GLU A 169 17.91 3.90 -38.49
C GLU A 169 18.73 5.10 -38.05
N ASP A 170 19.60 4.93 -37.04
CA ASP A 170 20.85 5.69 -36.98
C ASP A 170 21.87 5.13 -35.94
N GLY A 171 23.01 4.66 -36.41
CA GLY A 171 24.30 4.81 -35.73
C GLY A 171 24.79 3.64 -34.88
N GLU A 172 25.41 2.65 -35.53
CA GLU A 172 26.32 1.70 -34.91
C GLU A 172 27.49 2.41 -34.17
N ARG A 173 27.73 1.99 -32.94
CA ARG A 173 28.88 2.08 -32.02
C ARG A 173 28.63 2.86 -30.72
N GLY A 174 27.85 2.32 -29.87
CA GLY A 174 27.64 2.82 -28.51
C GLY A 174 26.80 1.88 -27.63
N GLY A 175 26.25 0.83 -28.21
CA GLY A 175 25.22 0.03 -27.58
C GLY A 175 25.59 -0.65 -26.26
N GLU A 176 26.79 -1.25 -26.15
CA GLU A 176 27.18 -2.00 -24.93
C GLU A 176 27.47 -1.08 -23.73
N GLU A 177 28.14 0.05 -23.93
CA GLU A 177 28.44 0.99 -22.85
C GLU A 177 27.17 1.76 -22.40
N GLU A 178 26.24 2.03 -23.31
CA GLU A 178 24.98 2.71 -23.01
C GLU A 178 24.02 1.76 -22.32
N GLY A 179 23.96 0.50 -22.74
CA GLY A 179 23.23 -0.56 -22.07
C GLY A 179 23.73 -0.82 -20.64
N GLU A 180 25.05 -0.85 -20.41
CA GLU A 180 25.61 -0.95 -19.06
C GLU A 180 25.34 0.32 -18.21
N ARG A 181 25.36 1.51 -18.82
CA ARG A 181 24.99 2.75 -18.13
C ARG A 181 23.53 2.80 -17.77
N ARG A 182 22.62 2.31 -18.62
CA ARG A 182 21.18 2.17 -18.32
C ARG A 182 20.93 1.12 -17.24
N LYS A 183 21.57 -0.05 -17.30
CA LYS A 183 21.52 -1.08 -16.25
C LYS A 183 21.96 -0.53 -14.88
N LYS A 184 23.02 0.30 -14.85
CA LYS A 184 23.49 0.97 -13.62
C LYS A 184 22.56 2.10 -13.14
N ARG A 185 21.76 2.67 -14.03
CA ARG A 185 20.86 3.80 -13.74
C ARG A 185 19.48 3.35 -13.28
N TRP A 186 19.14 2.08 -13.54
CA TRP A 186 17.85 1.56 -13.08
C TRP A 186 17.79 1.49 -11.56
N ILE A 187 16.86 2.24 -10.99
CA ILE A 187 16.71 2.40 -9.51
C ILE A 187 16.49 1.07 -8.79
N TRP A 188 16.02 0.04 -9.49
CA TRP A 188 15.78 -1.30 -8.91
C TRP A 188 16.85 -2.33 -9.30
N ALA A 189 17.96 -1.90 -9.92
CA ALA A 189 19.07 -2.80 -10.25
C ALA A 189 19.52 -3.58 -9.01
N GLY A 190 19.72 -4.90 -9.19
CA GLY A 190 20.15 -5.79 -8.12
C GLY A 190 19.08 -6.21 -7.10
N LEU A 191 17.86 -5.68 -7.20
CA LEU A 191 16.75 -6.16 -6.37
C LEU A 191 16.19 -7.50 -6.88
N PRO A 192 15.54 -8.30 -6.02
CA PRO A 192 14.78 -9.48 -6.44
C PRO A 192 13.75 -9.13 -7.51
N LYS A 193 13.45 -10.09 -8.42
CA LYS A 193 12.41 -9.92 -9.44
C LYS A 193 11.02 -9.71 -8.84
N GLU A 194 10.79 -10.28 -7.65
CA GLU A 194 9.55 -10.16 -6.89
C GLU A 194 9.88 -9.79 -5.44
N LEU A 195 9.06 -8.95 -4.83
CA LEU A 195 9.09 -8.64 -3.41
C LEU A 195 7.73 -8.91 -2.79
N LEU A 196 7.74 -9.64 -1.69
CA LEU A 196 6.56 -9.93 -0.90
C LEU A 196 6.40 -8.92 0.22
N SER A 197 5.15 -8.69 0.64
CA SER A 197 4.88 -8.06 1.93
C SER A 197 5.44 -8.93 3.07
N ASP A 198 5.89 -8.31 4.16
CA ASP A 198 6.24 -9.02 5.39
C ASP A 198 5.04 -9.19 6.34
N LEU A 199 3.84 -8.77 5.91
CA LEU A 199 2.60 -9.07 6.60
C LEU A 199 2.17 -10.51 6.28
N ASP A 200 1.61 -11.21 7.26
CA ASP A 200 1.01 -12.54 7.06
C ASP A 200 -0.32 -12.38 6.30
N VAL A 201 -0.24 -12.47 4.98
CA VAL A 201 -1.37 -12.20 4.08
C VAL A 201 -2.50 -13.21 4.28
N GLU A 202 -2.18 -14.46 4.64
CA GLU A 202 -3.16 -15.50 4.97
C GLU A 202 -3.92 -15.18 6.25
N ASP A 203 -3.20 -14.79 7.30
CA ASP A 203 -3.82 -14.40 8.57
C ASP A 203 -4.66 -13.13 8.39
N VAL A 204 -4.15 -12.15 7.66
CA VAL A 204 -4.90 -10.93 7.31
C VAL A 204 -6.18 -11.28 6.56
N LEU A 205 -6.13 -12.14 5.51
CA LEU A 205 -7.34 -12.55 4.78
C LEU A 205 -8.34 -13.28 5.68
N ARG A 206 -7.85 -14.20 6.52
CA ARG A 206 -8.70 -14.94 7.47
C ARG A 206 -9.46 -14.00 8.40
N ARG A 207 -8.77 -13.00 8.97
CA ARG A 207 -9.37 -11.97 9.85
C ARG A 207 -10.32 -11.07 9.08
N TRP A 208 -9.90 -10.60 7.92
CA TRP A 208 -10.71 -9.75 7.05
C TRP A 208 -12.04 -10.42 6.70
N ARG A 209 -12.02 -11.69 6.31
CA ARG A 209 -13.25 -12.50 6.12
C ARG A 209 -14.08 -12.65 7.40
N GLY A 210 -13.43 -12.71 8.55
CA GLY A 210 -14.08 -12.77 9.86
C GLY A 210 -14.86 -11.51 10.22
N HIS A 211 -14.32 -10.35 9.85
CA HIS A 211 -14.92 -9.04 10.08
C HIS A 211 -15.93 -8.63 9.01
N SER A 212 -15.86 -9.20 7.82
CA SER A 212 -16.66 -8.83 6.66
C SER A 212 -17.95 -9.66 6.53
N PRO A 213 -18.96 -9.19 5.78
CA PRO A 213 -20.14 -9.99 5.45
C PRO A 213 -19.77 -11.29 4.71
N LYS A 214 -20.42 -12.38 5.04
CA LYS A 214 -20.10 -13.73 4.54
C LYS A 214 -20.22 -13.90 3.01
N HIS A 215 -21.04 -13.07 2.37
CA HIS A 215 -21.26 -13.11 0.92
C HIS A 215 -20.19 -12.36 0.12
N MET A 216 -19.29 -11.63 0.77
CA MET A 216 -18.25 -10.90 0.09
C MET A 216 -17.15 -11.83 -0.44
N ASP A 217 -16.82 -11.66 -1.71
CA ASP A 217 -15.76 -12.41 -2.36
C ASP A 217 -14.40 -11.71 -2.12
N LEU A 218 -13.67 -12.21 -1.15
CA LEU A 218 -12.38 -11.67 -0.71
C LEU A 218 -11.29 -12.70 -0.98
N ARG A 219 -10.24 -12.30 -1.72
CA ARG A 219 -9.21 -13.23 -2.21
C ARG A 219 -7.80 -12.70 -1.93
N ILE A 220 -6.82 -13.59 -2.04
CA ILE A 220 -5.42 -13.25 -2.28
C ILE A 220 -5.17 -13.41 -3.79
N SER A 221 -4.38 -12.52 -4.35
CA SER A 221 -3.90 -12.55 -5.72
C SER A 221 -2.37 -12.57 -5.72
N GLU A 222 -1.80 -13.29 -6.67
CA GLU A 222 -0.35 -13.40 -6.85
C GLU A 222 0.19 -12.40 -7.88
N ASP A 223 -0.71 -11.66 -8.56
CA ASP A 223 -0.35 -10.76 -9.64
C ASP A 223 -1.20 -9.49 -9.64
N ALA A 224 -0.57 -8.39 -9.26
CA ALA A 224 -1.15 -7.04 -9.28
C ALA A 224 -1.21 -6.42 -10.70
N GLY A 225 -0.86 -7.18 -11.74
CA GLY A 225 -0.66 -6.70 -13.11
C GLY A 225 0.74 -6.15 -13.33
N ARG A 226 0.95 -5.48 -14.48
CA ARG A 226 2.23 -4.85 -14.84
C ARG A 226 1.98 -3.40 -15.26
N TYR A 227 1.27 -2.68 -14.38
CA TYR A 227 0.94 -1.27 -14.57
C TYR A 227 1.13 -0.50 -13.25
N LEU A 228 0.57 0.68 -13.13
CA LEU A 228 0.82 1.57 -11.99
C LEU A 228 0.41 0.99 -10.62
N CYS A 229 -0.51 0.03 -10.58
CA CYS A 229 -0.88 -0.69 -9.36
C CYS A 229 0.30 -1.51 -8.81
N ASP A 230 0.86 -2.37 -9.65
CA ASP A 230 2.04 -3.16 -9.30
C ASP A 230 3.26 -2.25 -9.09
N PHE A 231 3.39 -1.19 -9.91
CA PHE A 231 4.51 -0.26 -9.85
C PHE A 231 4.59 0.48 -8.51
N ILE A 232 3.50 1.03 -7.97
CA ILE A 232 3.52 1.68 -6.65
C ILE A 232 3.74 0.66 -5.54
N TYR A 233 3.16 -0.55 -5.68
CA TYR A 233 3.32 -1.61 -4.71
C TYR A 233 4.77 -2.06 -4.64
N PHE A 234 5.36 -2.43 -5.78
CA PHE A 234 6.78 -2.80 -5.83
C PHE A 234 7.69 -1.64 -5.40
N SER A 235 7.40 -0.39 -5.80
CA SER A 235 8.18 0.78 -5.38
C SER A 235 8.24 0.91 -3.86
N SER A 236 7.10 0.74 -3.17
CA SER A 236 7.03 0.81 -1.70
C SER A 236 7.78 -0.36 -1.05
N LEU A 237 7.58 -1.59 -1.54
CA LEU A 237 8.30 -2.77 -1.06
C LEU A 237 9.82 -2.62 -1.26
N ALA A 238 10.24 -2.15 -2.44
CA ALA A 238 11.65 -1.94 -2.81
C ALA A 238 12.30 -0.85 -1.97
N HIS A 239 11.59 0.24 -1.70
CA HIS A 239 12.06 1.33 -0.86
C HIS A 239 12.37 0.84 0.56
N LEU A 240 11.43 0.12 1.16
CA LEU A 240 11.60 -0.46 2.50
C LEU A 240 12.68 -1.53 2.53
N TYR A 241 12.74 -2.40 1.50
CA TYR A 241 13.76 -3.43 1.35
C TYR A 241 15.17 -2.83 1.34
N LYS A 242 15.40 -1.78 0.51
CA LYS A 242 16.68 -1.07 0.42
C LYS A 242 17.08 -0.41 1.76
N ALA A 243 16.11 0.09 2.50
CA ALA A 243 16.32 0.71 3.81
C ALA A 243 16.51 -0.32 4.94
N GLY A 244 16.47 -1.62 4.66
CA GLY A 244 16.51 -2.67 5.70
C GLY A 244 15.29 -2.62 6.65
N ARG A 245 14.19 -2.01 6.20
CA ARG A 245 12.94 -1.84 6.96
C ARG A 245 11.96 -2.96 6.63
N ARG A 246 11.10 -3.28 7.58
CA ARG A 246 10.00 -4.23 7.38
C ARG A 246 9.03 -3.72 6.30
N ARG A 247 8.70 -4.57 5.33
CA ARG A 247 7.80 -4.27 4.21
C ARG A 247 6.33 -4.42 4.63
N SER A 248 5.90 -3.60 5.58
CA SER A 248 4.55 -3.59 6.15
C SER A 248 3.56 -2.87 5.22
N VAL A 249 3.46 -3.34 3.98
CA VAL A 249 2.63 -2.76 2.91
C VAL A 249 1.74 -3.83 2.33
N LEU A 250 0.47 -3.49 2.04
CA LEU A 250 -0.41 -4.27 1.17
C LEU A 250 -0.93 -3.43 0.03
N PHE A 251 -1.33 -4.10 -1.03
CA PHE A 251 -2.09 -3.54 -2.13
C PHE A 251 -3.44 -4.22 -2.21
N LEU A 252 -4.51 -3.44 -2.30
CA LEU A 252 -5.89 -3.91 -2.46
C LEU A 252 -6.41 -3.52 -3.84
N HIS A 253 -6.80 -4.50 -4.64
CA HIS A 253 -7.62 -4.26 -5.82
C HIS A 253 -9.11 -4.29 -5.47
N VAL A 254 -9.82 -3.26 -5.93
CA VAL A 254 -11.27 -3.13 -5.81
C VAL A 254 -11.93 -3.24 -7.18
N PRO A 255 -13.20 -3.67 -7.29
CA PRO A 255 -13.98 -3.62 -8.52
C PRO A 255 -14.06 -2.20 -9.11
N SER A 256 -14.36 -2.10 -10.41
CA SER A 256 -14.42 -0.81 -11.13
C SER A 256 -15.72 -0.02 -10.93
N ASP A 257 -16.72 -0.59 -10.27
CA ASP A 257 -17.97 0.10 -9.97
C ASP A 257 -17.76 1.23 -8.95
N ALA A 258 -17.96 2.46 -9.39
CA ALA A 258 -17.84 3.67 -8.59
C ALA A 258 -19.18 4.25 -8.12
N SER A 259 -20.27 3.45 -8.17
CA SER A 259 -21.56 3.86 -7.61
C SER A 259 -21.44 4.15 -6.11
N GLU A 260 -22.31 5.02 -5.58
CA GLU A 260 -22.35 5.32 -4.14
C GLU A 260 -22.42 4.05 -3.27
N HIS A 261 -23.23 3.08 -3.71
CA HIS A 261 -23.37 1.81 -3.02
C HIS A 261 -22.05 1.04 -2.99
N SER A 262 -21.38 0.87 -4.14
CA SER A 262 -20.13 0.14 -4.25
C SER A 262 -18.99 0.82 -3.48
N VAL A 263 -18.95 2.15 -3.51
CA VAL A 263 -17.99 2.94 -2.70
C VAL A 263 -18.25 2.75 -1.20
N ALA A 264 -19.51 2.77 -0.77
CA ALA A 264 -19.87 2.54 0.65
C ALA A 264 -19.49 1.13 1.12
N VAL A 265 -19.76 0.11 0.29
CA VAL A 265 -19.32 -1.27 0.55
C VAL A 265 -17.79 -1.36 0.61
N GLY A 266 -17.11 -0.78 -0.39
CA GLY A 266 -15.65 -0.75 -0.43
C GLY A 266 -15.03 -0.07 0.78
N ARG A 267 -15.60 1.07 1.23
CA ARG A 267 -15.19 1.76 2.44
C ARG A 267 -15.26 0.87 3.67
N GLU A 268 -16.38 0.16 3.86
CA GLU A 268 -16.55 -0.74 4.99
C GLU A 268 -15.54 -1.89 4.93
N LEU A 269 -15.33 -2.49 3.75
CA LEU A 269 -14.37 -3.57 3.56
C LEU A 269 -12.92 -3.10 3.82
N VAL A 270 -12.56 -1.88 3.44
CA VAL A 270 -11.24 -1.30 3.73
C VAL A 270 -11.05 -1.10 5.24
N LEU A 271 -12.05 -0.60 5.96
CA LEU A 271 -11.98 -0.47 7.43
C LEU A 271 -11.75 -1.83 8.10
N GLN A 272 -12.43 -2.88 7.63
CA GLN A 272 -12.25 -4.23 8.16
C GLN A 272 -10.89 -4.83 7.75
N LEU A 273 -10.37 -4.51 6.55
CA LEU A 273 -9.03 -4.92 6.12
C LEU A 273 -7.95 -4.26 6.98
N VAL A 274 -8.03 -2.96 7.20
CA VAL A 274 -7.07 -2.25 8.08
C VAL A 274 -7.08 -2.85 9.48
N ARG A 275 -8.25 -3.15 10.02
CA ARG A 275 -8.37 -3.85 11.31
C ARG A 275 -7.64 -5.19 11.29
N ALA A 276 -7.88 -6.01 10.27
CA ALA A 276 -7.24 -7.30 10.10
C ALA A 276 -5.70 -7.20 10.00
N MET A 277 -5.21 -6.19 9.27
CA MET A 277 -3.76 -5.91 9.18
C MET A 277 -3.17 -5.58 10.55
N VAL A 278 -3.82 -4.69 11.30
CA VAL A 278 -3.35 -4.27 12.64
C VAL A 278 -3.41 -5.41 13.63
N GLU A 279 -4.49 -6.17 13.69
CA GLU A 279 -4.63 -7.35 14.57
C GLU A 279 -3.53 -8.38 14.29
N SER A 280 -3.27 -8.68 13.01
CA SER A 280 -2.23 -9.62 12.59
C SER A 280 -0.84 -9.14 13.03
N GLU A 281 -0.56 -7.85 12.84
CA GLU A 281 0.72 -7.26 13.22
C GLU A 281 0.92 -7.18 14.75
N VAL A 282 -0.12 -6.85 15.50
CA VAL A 282 -0.08 -6.83 16.99
C VAL A 282 0.18 -8.23 17.53
N GLU A 283 -0.49 -9.25 17.01
CA GLU A 283 -0.24 -10.63 17.45
C GLU A 283 1.15 -11.14 17.07
N ARG A 284 1.65 -10.77 15.89
CA ARG A 284 3.02 -11.07 15.52
C ARG A 284 4.03 -10.46 16.51
N ARG A 285 3.88 -9.16 16.83
CA ARG A 285 4.76 -8.47 17.79
C ARG A 285 4.74 -9.14 19.15
N ARG A 286 3.55 -9.53 19.63
CA ARG A 286 3.41 -10.26 20.90
C ARG A 286 4.12 -11.61 20.88
N ARG A 287 4.06 -12.37 19.77
CA ARG A 287 4.80 -13.65 19.64
C ARG A 287 6.31 -13.42 19.66
N ASP A 288 6.80 -12.43 18.93
CA ASP A 288 8.23 -12.09 18.91
C ASP A 288 8.75 -11.70 20.31
N GLU A 289 7.94 -11.00 21.12
CA GLU A 289 8.28 -10.60 22.50
C GLU A 289 8.32 -11.80 23.46
N VAL A 290 7.49 -12.82 23.23
CA VAL A 290 7.44 -14.04 24.07
C VAL A 290 8.49 -15.08 23.61
N GLY A 291 9.11 -14.90 22.45
CA GLY A 291 10.14 -15.79 21.91
C GLY A 291 9.58 -17.09 21.32
N GLU A 292 8.34 -17.08 20.84
CA GLU A 292 7.69 -18.19 20.13
C GLU A 292 7.97 -18.16 18.62
#